data_58e68db8adc67a203298c30ded36c214
#
_entry.id   58e68db8adc67a203298c30ded36c214
#
_cell.length_a   1.000
_cell.length_b   1.000
_cell.length_c   1.000
_cell.angle_alpha   90.00
_cell.angle_beta   90.00
_cell.angle_gamma   90.00
#
_symmetry.space_group_name_H-M   'P 1'
#
loop_
_entity.id
_entity.type
_entity.pdbx_description
1 polymer ?
#
loop_
_entity_poly.entity_id
_entity_poly.type
_entity_poly.pdbx_seq_one_letter_code
_entity_poly.pdbx_strand_id
1 'polypeptide(L)'
;MIGDKAGMRRRVLLASLLALAASPAAGAAPPAGGGGGNQQASFVRLPVFNANVVRSNRTRGVLSVESGLDVPDPKLRSRVQLLIPRLRADLSRRLAVYTDRLAPGAPPNLDLLVPQLQKQVDQTVGQPGARLLVLNLLIN
;
A
#
# COMPACT_ATOMS: atom_id res chain seq x y z
N MET A 1 -69.22 -46.33 -9.93
CA MET A 1 -68.46 -45.66 -10.98
C MET A 1 -68.03 -44.27 -10.64
N ILE A 2 -68.05 -43.85 -9.38
CA ILE A 2 -67.78 -42.46 -9.06
C ILE A 2 -66.85 -42.40 -7.78
N GLY A 3 -66.09 -43.45 -7.56
CA GLY A 3 -65.29 -43.56 -6.35
C GLY A 3 -63.84 -43.08 -6.43
N ASP A 4 -63.28 -42.99 -7.62
CA ASP A 4 -61.80 -42.86 -7.73
C ASP A 4 -61.29 -41.43 -7.94
N LYS A 5 -62.15 -40.47 -8.00
CA LYS A 5 -61.71 -39.11 -8.20
C LYS A 5 -61.39 -38.30 -6.94
N ALA A 6 -61.75 -38.76 -5.80
CA ALA A 6 -61.49 -38.10 -4.55
C ALA A 6 -60.12 -38.47 -3.90
N GLY A 7 -59.55 -39.61 -4.29
CA GLY A 7 -58.25 -40.03 -3.75
C GLY A 7 -57.03 -39.33 -4.37
N MET A 8 -57.21 -38.83 -5.55
CA MET A 8 -56.09 -38.28 -6.31
C MET A 8 -55.76 -36.81 -5.97
N ARG A 9 -56.72 -36.14 -5.37
CA ARG A 9 -56.53 -34.73 -5.00
C ARG A 9 -55.79 -34.49 -3.67
N ARG A 10 -55.73 -35.54 -2.88
CA ARG A 10 -55.03 -35.43 -1.58
C ARG A 10 -53.52 -35.66 -1.62
N ARG A 11 -53.04 -36.24 -2.73
CA ARG A 11 -51.59 -36.48 -2.88
C ARG A 11 -50.81 -35.29 -3.46
N VAL A 12 -51.50 -34.36 -4.06
CA VAL A 12 -50.85 -33.19 -4.68
C VAL A 12 -50.65 -32.05 -3.67
N LEU A 13 -51.38 -32.08 -2.55
CA LEU A 13 -51.29 -31.02 -1.55
C LEU A 13 -50.16 -31.25 -0.52
N LEU A 14 -49.59 -32.41 -0.50
CA LEU A 14 -48.49 -32.74 0.43
C LEU A 14 -47.08 -32.51 -0.15
N ALA A 15 -47.01 -32.28 -1.44
CA ALA A 15 -45.75 -32.04 -2.10
C ALA A 15 -45.32 -30.56 -2.10
N SER A 16 -46.21 -29.66 -1.70
CA SER A 16 -45.96 -28.24 -1.76
C SER A 16 -45.41 -27.64 -0.45
N LEU A 17 -45.25 -28.44 0.58
CA LEU A 17 -44.88 -27.90 1.88
C LEU A 17 -43.41 -28.16 2.28
N LEU A 18 -42.61 -28.66 1.37
CA LEU A 18 -41.22 -28.99 1.65
C LEU A 18 -40.22 -28.07 0.95
N ALA A 19 -40.67 -27.01 0.38
CA ALA A 19 -39.79 -26.08 -0.32
C ALA A 19 -39.51 -24.79 0.45
N LEU A 20 -39.80 -24.76 1.74
CA LEU A 20 -39.68 -23.53 2.52
C LEU A 20 -38.59 -23.60 3.61
N ALA A 21 -37.61 -24.43 3.43
CA ALA A 21 -36.52 -24.52 4.43
C ALA A 21 -35.14 -24.43 3.81
N ALA A 22 -34.99 -23.64 2.81
CA ALA A 22 -33.66 -23.23 2.38
C ALA A 22 -33.73 -21.78 1.97
N SER A 23 -33.94 -20.94 2.94
CA SER A 23 -33.19 -19.70 2.90
C SER A 23 -31.82 -20.07 3.38
N PRO A 24 -30.85 -20.18 2.48
CA PRO A 24 -29.54 -19.79 2.93
C PRO A 24 -29.78 -18.34 3.34
N ALA A 25 -29.66 -18.06 4.59
CA ALA A 25 -29.07 -16.82 4.93
C ALA A 25 -27.80 -16.81 4.10
N ALA A 26 -27.92 -16.28 2.90
CA ALA A 26 -26.82 -15.63 2.32
C ALA A 26 -26.45 -14.62 3.39
N GLY A 27 -25.59 -15.03 4.27
CA GLY A 27 -24.77 -14.11 4.97
C GLY A 27 -24.29 -13.24 3.84
N ALA A 28 -24.88 -12.08 3.71
CA ALA A 28 -24.28 -11.03 2.95
C ALA A 28 -22.88 -11.00 3.52
N ALA A 29 -21.94 -11.60 2.81
CA ALA A 29 -20.56 -11.33 3.05
C ALA A 29 -20.55 -9.82 3.14
N PRO A 30 -20.12 -9.22 4.24
CA PRO A 30 -19.98 -7.78 4.29
C PRO A 30 -19.23 -7.46 3.00
N PRO A 31 -19.65 -6.48 2.23
CA PRO A 31 -18.84 -6.06 1.13
C PRO A 31 -17.48 -5.83 1.75
N ALA A 32 -16.56 -6.72 1.44
CA ALA A 32 -15.19 -6.47 1.77
C ALA A 32 -14.98 -5.09 1.23
N GLY A 33 -14.88 -4.12 2.11
CA GLY A 33 -14.62 -2.76 1.73
C GLY A 33 -13.39 -2.85 0.86
N GLY A 34 -13.63 -2.88 -0.43
CA GLY A 34 -12.61 -3.06 -1.44
C GLY A 34 -11.79 -1.79 -1.52
N GLY A 35 -10.97 -1.54 -0.58
CA GLY A 35 -10.04 -0.41 -0.59
C GLY A 35 -8.67 -0.78 -0.05
N GLY A 36 -8.57 -1.77 0.81
CA GLY A 36 -7.31 -2.10 1.48
C GLY A 36 -6.44 -3.13 0.78
N GLY A 37 -7.03 -4.06 0.06
CA GLY A 37 -6.28 -5.20 -0.48
C GLY A 37 -5.33 -4.85 -1.61
N ASN A 38 -5.69 -3.93 -2.47
CA ASN A 38 -4.85 -3.58 -3.63
C ASN A 38 -3.72 -2.61 -3.28
N GLN A 39 -3.90 -1.77 -2.28
CA GLN A 39 -2.86 -0.82 -1.86
C GLN A 39 -1.69 -1.53 -1.18
N GLN A 40 -1.93 -2.54 -0.39
CA GLN A 40 -0.85 -3.35 0.19
C GLN A 40 -0.09 -4.16 -0.87
N ALA A 41 -0.77 -4.63 -1.91
CA ALA A 41 -0.14 -5.36 -3.00
C ALA A 41 0.77 -4.48 -3.87
N SER A 42 0.49 -3.17 -3.98
CA SER A 42 1.29 -2.22 -4.75
C SER A 42 2.43 -1.60 -3.97
N PHE A 43 2.42 -1.71 -2.65
CA PHE A 43 3.39 -1.07 -1.78
C PHE A 43 4.68 -1.89 -1.63
N VAL A 44 5.80 -1.25 -1.93
CA VAL A 44 7.15 -1.79 -1.73
C VAL A 44 7.86 -0.99 -0.65
N ARG A 45 8.11 -1.61 0.49
CA ARG A 45 8.84 -0.95 1.58
C ARG A 45 10.32 -0.81 1.22
N LEU A 46 10.86 0.39 1.40
CA LEU A 46 12.29 0.63 1.26
C LEU A 46 12.99 0.50 2.62
N PRO A 47 14.25 0.04 2.64
CA PRO A 47 15.08 0.12 3.83
C PRO A 47 15.29 1.57 4.24
N VAL A 48 15.42 1.81 5.54
CA VAL A 48 15.72 3.15 6.07
C VAL A 48 17.03 3.66 5.48
N PHE A 49 17.03 4.91 5.05
CA PHE A 49 18.23 5.59 4.60
C PHE A 49 18.46 6.85 5.42
N ASN A 50 19.72 7.17 5.63
CA ASN A 50 20.17 8.15 6.59
C ASN A 50 21.12 9.16 5.96
N ALA A 51 21.15 10.36 6.54
CA ALA A 51 22.17 11.37 6.26
C ALA A 51 22.56 12.12 7.55
N ASN A 52 23.75 12.66 7.57
CA ASN A 52 24.20 13.48 8.70
C ASN A 52 23.55 14.87 8.63
N VAL A 53 23.21 15.41 9.80
CA VAL A 53 22.71 16.79 9.96
C VAL A 53 23.49 17.48 11.08
N VAL A 54 23.51 18.78 11.05
CA VAL A 54 24.07 19.60 12.14
C VAL A 54 22.93 20.15 12.97
N ARG A 55 22.91 19.85 14.25
CA ARG A 55 21.91 20.34 15.21
C ARG A 55 22.18 21.81 15.59
N SER A 56 21.18 22.44 16.21
CA SER A 56 21.28 23.84 16.69
C SER A 56 22.47 24.08 17.63
N ASN A 57 22.84 23.08 18.45
CA ASN A 57 23.99 23.12 19.31
C ASN A 57 25.33 22.78 18.60
N ARG A 58 25.32 22.75 17.27
CA ARG A 58 26.46 22.37 16.42
C ARG A 58 26.97 20.94 16.59
N THR A 59 26.27 20.09 17.30
CA THR A 59 26.56 18.66 17.33
C THR A 59 26.05 17.96 16.07
N ARG A 60 26.65 16.83 15.74
CA ARG A 60 26.18 15.99 14.64
C ARG A 60 24.97 15.20 15.07
N GLY A 61 23.97 15.11 14.21
CA GLY A 61 22.83 14.25 14.31
C GLY A 61 22.69 13.40 13.05
N VAL A 62 21.73 12.50 13.07
CA VAL A 62 21.39 11.64 11.93
C VAL A 62 19.93 11.87 11.57
N LEU A 63 19.68 12.27 10.35
CA LEU A 63 18.36 12.29 9.75
C LEU A 63 18.06 10.91 9.17
N SER A 64 17.06 10.24 9.68
CA SER A 64 16.59 8.92 9.23
C SER A 64 15.26 9.07 8.52
N VAL A 65 15.14 8.48 7.34
CA VAL A 65 13.94 8.50 6.53
C VAL A 65 13.43 7.08 6.31
N GLU A 66 12.21 6.82 6.76
CA GLU A 66 11.45 5.62 6.41
C GLU A 66 10.52 5.92 5.25
N SER A 67 10.57 5.10 4.25
CA SER A 67 9.76 5.31 3.05
C SER A 67 9.38 4.00 2.37
N GLY A 68 8.50 4.11 1.41
CA GLY A 68 8.12 3.05 0.52
C GLY A 68 7.74 3.60 -0.83
N LEU A 69 7.50 2.71 -1.76
CA LEU A 69 7.06 3.03 -3.11
C LEU A 69 5.69 2.42 -3.35
N ASP A 70 4.77 3.20 -3.85
CA ASP A 70 3.53 2.70 -4.42
C ASP A 70 3.74 2.44 -5.91
N VAL A 71 3.66 1.18 -6.29
CA VAL A 71 3.94 0.70 -7.65
C VAL A 71 2.79 -0.18 -8.12
N PRO A 72 1.74 0.39 -8.72
CA PRO A 72 0.58 -0.37 -9.16
C PRO A 72 0.88 -1.41 -10.23
N ASP A 73 1.78 -1.10 -11.16
CA ASP A 73 2.18 -2.03 -12.22
C ASP A 73 3.00 -3.20 -11.67
N PRO A 74 2.56 -4.47 -11.82
CA PRO A 74 3.26 -5.64 -11.32
C PRO A 74 4.65 -5.85 -11.93
N LYS A 75 4.83 -5.53 -13.22
CA LYS A 75 6.12 -5.66 -13.92
C LYS A 75 7.13 -4.65 -13.39
N LEU A 76 6.68 -3.40 -13.23
CA LEU A 76 7.51 -2.35 -12.66
C LEU A 76 7.85 -2.65 -11.20
N ARG A 77 6.91 -3.19 -10.44
CA ARG A 77 7.12 -3.59 -9.04
C ARG A 77 8.22 -4.66 -8.92
N SER A 78 8.20 -5.67 -9.75
CA SER A 78 9.25 -6.70 -9.77
C SER A 78 10.62 -6.09 -10.08
N ARG A 79 10.69 -5.17 -11.02
CA ARG A 79 11.92 -4.43 -11.34
C ARG A 79 12.39 -3.57 -10.17
N VAL A 80 11.49 -2.84 -9.53
CA VAL A 80 11.78 -2.01 -8.34
C VAL A 80 12.35 -2.88 -7.21
N GLN A 81 11.78 -4.05 -6.96
CA GLN A 81 12.28 -4.97 -5.92
C GLN A 81 13.74 -5.37 -6.15
N LEU A 82 14.14 -5.60 -7.39
CA LEU A 82 15.53 -5.89 -7.74
C LEU A 82 16.45 -4.68 -7.56
N LEU A 83 15.91 -3.47 -7.65
CA LEU A 83 16.66 -2.21 -7.55
C LEU A 83 16.70 -1.64 -6.13
N ILE A 84 16.09 -2.29 -5.12
CA ILE A 84 16.04 -1.78 -3.75
C ILE A 84 17.43 -1.37 -3.20
N PRO A 85 18.50 -2.18 -3.33
CA PRO A 85 19.81 -1.79 -2.83
C PRO A 85 20.34 -0.51 -3.51
N ARG A 86 20.13 -0.38 -4.80
CA ARG A 86 20.53 0.79 -5.57
C ARG A 86 19.70 2.02 -5.21
N LEU A 87 18.38 1.84 -5.10
CA LEU A 87 17.48 2.90 -4.64
C LEU A 87 17.90 3.44 -3.27
N ARG A 88 18.20 2.55 -2.32
CA ARG A 88 18.68 2.98 -1.00
C ARG A 88 19.95 3.81 -1.10
N ALA A 89 20.93 3.36 -1.87
CA ALA A 89 22.20 4.07 -2.03
C ALA A 89 22.01 5.46 -2.67
N ASP A 90 21.23 5.53 -3.74
CA ASP A 90 20.97 6.77 -4.47
C ASP A 90 20.14 7.76 -3.65
N LEU A 91 19.14 7.27 -2.91
CA LEU A 91 18.33 8.10 -2.00
C LEU A 91 19.15 8.60 -0.81
N SER A 92 20.03 7.78 -0.24
CA SER A 92 20.95 8.22 0.82
C SER A 92 21.88 9.32 0.33
N ARG A 93 22.44 9.17 -0.86
CA ARG A 93 23.29 10.19 -1.48
C ARG A 93 22.53 11.48 -1.73
N ARG A 94 21.31 11.38 -2.24
CA ARG A 94 20.47 12.56 -2.49
C ARG A 94 20.09 13.27 -1.21
N LEU A 95 19.76 12.51 -0.16
CA LEU A 95 19.49 13.03 1.17
C LEU A 95 20.70 13.77 1.74
N ALA A 96 21.90 13.20 1.59
CA ALA A 96 23.14 13.85 2.05
C ALA A 96 23.37 15.22 1.37
N VAL A 97 23.18 15.29 0.05
CA VAL A 97 23.27 16.56 -0.69
C VAL A 97 22.26 17.60 -0.18
N TYR A 98 21.06 17.15 0.20
CA TYR A 98 20.06 18.02 0.79
C TYR A 98 20.49 18.52 2.18
N THR A 99 20.93 17.62 3.05
CA THR A 99 21.32 17.95 4.43
C THR A 99 22.56 18.82 4.50
N ASP A 100 23.49 18.70 3.56
CA ASP A 100 24.68 19.53 3.46
C ASP A 100 24.36 21.02 3.22
N ARG A 101 23.19 21.29 2.64
CA ARG A 101 22.70 22.65 2.40
C ARG A 101 21.77 23.18 3.49
N LEU A 102 21.45 22.32 4.46
CA LEU A 102 20.54 22.68 5.54
C LEU A 102 21.30 23.47 6.61
N ALA A 103 20.75 24.62 7.02
CA ALA A 103 21.33 25.39 8.10
C ALA A 103 21.32 24.59 9.42
N PRO A 104 22.32 24.78 10.29
CA PRO A 104 22.37 24.08 11.58
C PRO A 104 21.08 24.27 12.39
N GLY A 105 20.46 23.16 12.79
CA GLY A 105 19.21 23.15 13.54
C GLY A 105 17.95 23.46 12.74
N ALA A 106 18.07 23.73 11.44
CA ALA A 106 16.89 23.94 10.62
C ALA A 106 16.11 22.63 10.45
N PRO A 107 14.76 22.65 10.55
CA PRO A 107 13.97 21.49 10.28
C PRO A 107 13.99 21.16 8.78
N PRO A 108 13.96 19.86 8.41
CA PRO A 108 13.83 19.46 7.02
C PRO A 108 12.50 19.94 6.42
N ASN A 109 12.56 20.51 5.23
CA ASN A 109 11.38 20.90 4.48
C ASN A 109 10.98 19.76 3.53
N LEU A 110 9.89 19.06 3.88
CA LEU A 110 9.40 17.93 3.10
C LEU A 110 8.88 18.33 1.72
N ASP A 111 8.32 19.51 1.58
CA ASP A 111 7.81 20.02 0.29
C ASP A 111 8.92 20.20 -0.73
N LEU A 112 10.13 20.47 -0.26
CA LEU A 112 11.32 20.57 -1.10
C LEU A 112 12.05 19.23 -1.26
N LEU A 113 12.06 18.42 -0.19
CA LEU A 113 12.80 17.16 -0.16
C LEU A 113 12.12 16.06 -0.97
N VAL A 114 10.80 15.88 -0.80
CA VAL A 114 10.05 14.79 -1.42
C VAL A 114 10.13 14.83 -2.95
N PRO A 115 9.94 15.97 -3.63
CA PRO A 115 10.10 16.03 -5.09
C PRO A 115 11.51 15.67 -5.57
N GLN A 116 12.54 16.02 -4.81
CA GLN A 116 13.92 15.67 -5.14
C GLN A 116 14.19 14.17 -4.99
N LEU A 117 13.65 13.56 -3.96
CA LEU A 117 13.72 12.11 -3.75
C LEU A 117 12.90 11.36 -4.81
N GLN A 118 11.71 11.86 -5.17
CA GLN A 118 10.90 11.28 -6.24
C GLN A 118 11.63 11.30 -7.58
N LYS A 119 12.25 12.42 -7.91
CA LYS A 119 13.06 12.52 -9.13
C LYS A 119 14.21 11.51 -9.14
N GLN A 120 14.85 11.30 -7.99
CA GLN A 120 15.90 10.28 -7.86
C GLN A 120 15.35 8.87 -8.05
N VAL A 121 14.17 8.56 -7.51
CA VAL A 121 13.49 7.28 -7.74
C VAL A 121 13.26 7.05 -9.23
N ASP A 122 12.69 8.01 -9.93
CA ASP A 122 12.40 7.92 -11.37
C ASP A 122 13.68 7.70 -12.19
N GLN A 123 14.77 8.38 -11.83
CA GLN A 123 16.07 8.21 -12.47
C GLN A 123 16.68 6.82 -12.23
N THR A 124 16.58 6.31 -11.01
CA THR A 124 17.15 5.00 -10.65
C THR A 124 16.35 3.87 -11.26
N VAL A 125 15.03 3.97 -11.26
CA VAL A 125 14.12 2.99 -11.87
C VAL A 125 14.16 3.08 -13.40
N GLY A 126 14.39 4.27 -13.94
CA GLY A 126 14.49 4.54 -15.37
C GLY A 126 13.16 4.85 -16.04
N GLN A 127 12.06 4.89 -15.30
CA GLN A 127 10.73 5.25 -15.79
C GLN A 127 9.84 5.75 -14.64
N PRO A 128 8.81 6.56 -14.91
CA PRO A 128 7.80 6.93 -13.93
C PRO A 128 6.89 5.72 -13.58
N GLY A 129 6.12 5.86 -12.51
CA GLY A 129 5.15 4.85 -12.08
C GLY A 129 5.42 4.28 -10.67
N ALA A 130 6.56 4.58 -10.08
CA ALA A 130 6.89 4.28 -8.68
C ALA A 130 6.76 5.58 -7.87
N ARG A 131 5.69 5.71 -7.08
CA ARG A 131 5.44 6.89 -6.26
C ARG A 131 6.09 6.75 -4.90
N LEU A 132 6.94 7.68 -4.53
CA LEU A 132 7.57 7.71 -3.22
C LEU A 132 6.58 8.20 -2.15
N LEU A 133 6.50 7.43 -1.07
CA LEU A 133 5.74 7.75 0.13
C LEU A 133 6.71 7.82 1.32
N VAL A 134 6.80 8.97 1.94
CA VAL A 134 7.57 9.13 3.19
C VAL A 134 6.66 8.77 4.35
N LEU A 135 7.04 7.77 5.11
CA LEU A 135 6.27 7.25 6.25
C LEU A 135 6.67 7.92 7.55
N ASN A 136 7.96 8.13 7.74
CA ASN A 136 8.51 8.71 8.95
C ASN A 136 9.82 9.44 8.67
N LEU A 137 10.09 10.47 9.46
CA LEU A 137 11.32 11.24 9.39
C LEU A 137 11.74 11.61 10.82
N LEU A 138 12.92 11.16 11.21
CA LEU A 138 13.45 11.33 12.55
C LEU A 138 14.85 11.95 12.52
N ILE A 139 15.13 12.83 13.47
CA ILE A 139 16.47 13.35 13.74
C ILE A 139 16.89 12.87 15.13
N ASN A 140 17.95 12.08 15.16
CA ASN A 140 18.57 11.54 16.38
C ASN A 140 19.92 12.19 16.65
#